data_a46d117ab44e6ae499b1ca65fcf0a366
#
_entry.id   a46d117ab44e6ae499b1ca65fcf0a366
#
_cell.length_a   1.000
_cell.length_b   1.000
_cell.length_c   1.000
_cell.angle_alpha   90.00
_cell.angle_beta   90.00
_cell.angle_gamma   90.00
#
_symmetry.space_group_name_H-M   'P 1'
#
loop_
_entity.id
_entity.type
_entity.pdbx_description
1 polymer ?
#
loop_
_entity_poly.entity_id
_entity_poly.type
_entity_poly.pdbx_seq_one_letter_code
_entity_poly.pdbx_strand_id
1 'polypeptide(L)'
;MAKTRASLAKRVALGVAATLVALVVVATAAFFMLFGHEFKTLTSIQKVDDYPLYTMTYDGDYGIDEFLAQGGASNDAELIDFVVGRIMKGLPITIELPDLACSTFNATTPEGDAIFGRNFDLEYSPGMLVRTNPTDGYASVSMVNLGFLGYGEQKLPEDLVSSLTTLAAPYAPLDGVNEAGLAVGVLLIDTDPTDQQTDKVDITTTTAIRMMLDGCATVDEAVAMLGEYDMHSSANSCYHFQIADASGDSAIVEYIGDELSVLRPGDETTMGTSEGTAYQAATNFLLTPGDYDFGGGQDRYEVLMGALEASNGVVSEEGAMDMLQSVSREVQVRDDGSVFQTQWSCVYNLDDLTASIIMGGKYDEPAFEVGLAE
;
A
#
# COMPACT_ATOMS: atom_id res chain seq x y z
N MET A 1 -32.71 47.92 -46.86
CA MET A 1 -31.68 46.90 -47.04
C MET A 1 -30.69 46.76 -45.86
N ALA A 2 -30.19 47.86 -45.20
CA ALA A 2 -29.23 47.77 -44.11
C ALA A 2 -29.79 47.08 -42.84
N LYS A 3 -31.04 47.41 -42.42
CA LYS A 3 -31.68 46.79 -41.24
C LYS A 3 -31.91 45.26 -41.39
N THR A 4 -32.17 44.77 -42.60
CA THR A 4 -32.38 43.34 -42.87
C THR A 4 -31.06 42.55 -42.82
N ARG A 5 -29.95 43.13 -43.31
CA ARG A 5 -28.59 42.53 -43.20
C ARG A 5 -28.09 42.45 -41.77
N ALA A 6 -28.33 43.44 -40.92
CA ALA A 6 -27.98 43.47 -39.52
C ALA A 6 -28.78 42.39 -38.71
N SER A 7 -30.07 42.17 -39.06
CA SER A 7 -30.90 41.14 -38.44
C SER A 7 -30.47 39.72 -38.85
N LEU A 8 -30.03 39.50 -40.09
CA LEU A 8 -29.52 38.20 -40.58
C LEU A 8 -28.15 37.91 -39.89
N ALA A 9 -27.25 38.88 -39.85
CA ALA A 9 -25.96 38.72 -39.18
C ALA A 9 -26.10 38.36 -37.67
N LYS A 10 -27.06 38.98 -36.96
CA LYS A 10 -27.37 38.64 -35.56
C LYS A 10 -27.90 37.19 -35.42
N ARG A 11 -28.78 36.74 -36.32
CA ARG A 11 -29.31 35.37 -36.31
C ARG A 11 -28.23 34.35 -36.61
N VAL A 12 -27.34 34.60 -37.57
CA VAL A 12 -26.19 33.76 -37.86
C VAL A 12 -25.24 33.70 -36.68
N ALA A 13 -24.90 34.87 -36.07
CA ALA A 13 -24.05 34.89 -34.90
C ALA A 13 -24.64 34.11 -33.68
N LEU A 14 -25.98 34.27 -33.48
CA LEU A 14 -26.69 33.50 -32.44
C LEU A 14 -26.70 32.01 -32.74
N GLY A 15 -26.88 31.60 -33.99
CA GLY A 15 -26.82 30.20 -34.42
C GLY A 15 -25.42 29.61 -34.22
N VAL A 16 -24.36 30.33 -34.60
CA VAL A 16 -22.97 29.92 -34.38
C VAL A 16 -22.68 29.80 -32.89
N ALA A 17 -23.09 30.76 -32.08
CA ALA A 17 -22.90 30.72 -30.61
C ALA A 17 -23.63 29.52 -29.97
N ALA A 18 -24.87 29.25 -30.39
CA ALA A 18 -25.63 28.10 -29.90
C ALA A 18 -24.99 26.77 -30.28
N THR A 19 -24.45 26.68 -31.52
CA THR A 19 -23.73 25.48 -31.99
C THR A 19 -22.43 25.27 -31.18
N LEU A 20 -21.67 26.31 -30.92
CA LEU A 20 -20.45 26.24 -30.08
C LEU A 20 -20.78 25.81 -28.64
N VAL A 21 -21.83 26.36 -28.06
CA VAL A 21 -22.28 25.96 -26.72
C VAL A 21 -22.69 24.49 -26.71
N ALA A 22 -23.46 24.04 -27.73
CA ALA A 22 -23.85 22.63 -27.85
C ALA A 22 -22.63 21.70 -27.99
N LEU A 23 -21.64 22.09 -28.79
CA LEU A 23 -20.39 21.34 -28.96
C LEU A 23 -19.59 21.27 -27.64
N VAL A 24 -19.49 22.37 -26.90
CA VAL A 24 -18.83 22.39 -25.57
C VAL A 24 -19.59 21.48 -24.62
N VAL A 25 -20.92 21.52 -24.55
CA VAL A 25 -21.71 20.64 -23.69
C VAL A 25 -21.49 19.17 -24.03
N VAL A 26 -21.51 18.83 -25.32
CA VAL A 26 -21.26 17.44 -25.78
C VAL A 26 -19.84 17.00 -25.48
N ALA A 27 -18.84 17.86 -25.69
CA ALA A 27 -17.45 17.56 -25.39
C ALA A 27 -17.23 17.37 -23.87
N THR A 28 -17.86 18.23 -23.06
CA THR A 28 -17.81 18.10 -21.59
C THR A 28 -18.49 16.83 -21.11
N ALA A 29 -19.66 16.50 -21.64
CA ALA A 29 -20.36 15.26 -21.33
C ALA A 29 -19.53 14.02 -21.73
N ALA A 30 -18.94 14.03 -22.93
CA ALA A 30 -18.05 12.98 -23.39
C ALA A 30 -16.79 12.85 -22.52
N PHE A 31 -16.19 13.97 -22.10
CA PHE A 31 -15.06 13.98 -21.19
C PHE A 31 -15.43 13.31 -19.86
N PHE A 32 -16.52 13.70 -19.21
CA PHE A 32 -16.94 13.09 -17.95
C PHE A 32 -17.40 11.64 -18.09
N MET A 33 -17.91 11.23 -19.24
CA MET A 33 -18.20 9.81 -19.52
C MET A 33 -16.92 8.97 -19.63
N LEU A 34 -15.84 9.53 -20.18
CA LEU A 34 -14.60 8.81 -20.45
C LEU A 34 -13.58 8.91 -19.30
N PHE A 35 -13.56 10.02 -18.57
CA PHE A 35 -12.53 10.37 -17.59
C PHE A 35 -13.09 10.83 -16.24
N GLY A 36 -14.42 10.71 -16.05
CA GLY A 36 -15.05 11.24 -14.83
C GLY A 36 -14.60 10.53 -13.56
N HIS A 37 -14.28 9.25 -13.67
CA HIS A 37 -13.75 8.45 -12.57
C HIS A 37 -12.34 8.92 -12.18
N GLU A 38 -11.42 9.01 -13.14
CA GLU A 38 -10.05 9.48 -12.92
C GLU A 38 -10.03 10.92 -12.40
N PHE A 39 -10.91 11.78 -12.95
CA PHE A 39 -11.05 13.16 -12.49
C PHE A 39 -11.52 13.20 -11.01
N LYS A 40 -12.50 12.37 -10.62
CA LYS A 40 -12.96 12.26 -9.23
C LYS A 40 -11.83 11.82 -8.32
N THR A 41 -11.10 10.77 -8.68
CA THR A 41 -9.96 10.25 -7.93
C THR A 41 -8.88 11.33 -7.76
N LEU A 42 -8.45 11.98 -8.84
CA LEU A 42 -7.42 13.02 -8.77
C LEU A 42 -7.84 14.25 -7.95
N THR A 43 -9.12 14.61 -7.98
CA THR A 43 -9.65 15.75 -7.18
C THR A 43 -9.90 15.40 -5.72
N SER A 44 -9.83 14.13 -5.33
CA SER A 44 -9.89 13.69 -3.94
C SER A 44 -8.54 13.82 -3.20
N ILE A 45 -7.45 14.03 -3.94
CA ILE A 45 -6.11 14.11 -3.36
C ILE A 45 -6.00 15.32 -2.44
N GLN A 46 -5.53 15.09 -1.21
CA GLN A 46 -5.30 16.12 -0.22
C GLN A 46 -3.94 15.90 0.45
N LYS A 47 -3.17 16.97 0.67
CA LYS A 47 -2.00 16.93 1.53
C LYS A 47 -2.46 17.11 2.98
N VAL A 48 -2.11 16.18 3.86
CA VAL A 48 -2.57 16.13 5.25
C VAL A 48 -1.45 16.25 6.28
N ASP A 49 -0.20 16.13 5.86
CA ASP A 49 0.97 16.33 6.71
C ASP A 49 2.08 17.11 5.99
N ASP A 50 2.90 17.85 6.74
CA ASP A 50 4.00 18.67 6.20
C ASP A 50 5.22 17.83 5.83
N TYR A 51 5.48 16.71 6.52
CA TYR A 51 6.32 15.63 5.98
C TYR A 51 5.40 14.86 5.03
N PRO A 52 5.59 14.95 3.68
CA PRO A 52 4.44 14.86 2.79
C PRO A 52 3.67 13.54 2.90
N LEU A 53 2.53 13.61 3.58
CA LEU A 53 1.47 12.61 3.50
C LEU A 53 0.32 13.18 2.69
N TYR A 54 -0.12 12.41 1.71
CA TYR A 54 -1.30 12.68 0.92
C TYR A 54 -2.37 11.64 1.21
N THR A 55 -3.63 12.00 1.01
CA THR A 55 -4.75 11.05 0.96
C THR A 55 -5.33 11.03 -0.44
N MET A 56 -5.86 9.89 -0.88
CA MET A 56 -6.56 9.72 -2.14
C MET A 56 -7.69 8.70 -1.98
N THR A 57 -8.84 8.94 -2.62
CA THR A 57 -9.94 7.97 -2.70
C THR A 57 -10.09 7.48 -4.13
N TYR A 58 -10.06 6.17 -4.31
CA TYR A 58 -10.31 5.48 -5.55
C TYR A 58 -11.57 4.62 -5.40
N ASP A 59 -12.67 5.04 -6.01
CA ASP A 59 -13.96 4.31 -5.99
C ASP A 59 -14.10 3.48 -7.27
N GLY A 60 -14.59 2.24 -7.15
CA GLY A 60 -14.91 1.39 -8.28
C GLY A 60 -13.77 0.49 -8.74
N ASP A 61 -13.97 -0.14 -9.89
CA ASP A 61 -13.12 -1.19 -10.42
C ASP A 61 -11.82 -0.62 -11.02
N TYR A 62 -10.67 -1.06 -10.49
CA TYR A 62 -9.33 -0.81 -11.04
C TYR A 62 -8.78 -1.97 -11.87
N GLY A 63 -9.58 -3.05 -12.08
CA GLY A 63 -9.28 -4.10 -13.05
C GLY A 63 -8.47 -5.29 -12.54
N ILE A 64 -8.55 -5.64 -11.25
CA ILE A 64 -7.86 -6.84 -10.71
C ILE A 64 -8.37 -8.12 -11.41
N ASP A 65 -9.67 -8.26 -11.63
CA ASP A 65 -10.21 -9.43 -12.33
C ASP A 65 -9.70 -9.53 -13.77
N GLU A 66 -9.61 -8.39 -14.47
CA GLU A 66 -9.05 -8.31 -15.83
C GLU A 66 -7.55 -8.65 -15.82
N PHE A 67 -6.81 -8.19 -14.80
CA PHE A 67 -5.40 -8.50 -14.60
C PHE A 67 -5.19 -10.01 -14.43
N LEU A 68 -5.93 -10.64 -13.56
CA LEU A 68 -5.84 -12.09 -13.33
C LEU A 68 -6.32 -12.91 -14.55
N ALA A 69 -7.40 -12.47 -15.22
CA ALA A 69 -7.95 -13.16 -16.39
C ALA A 69 -6.99 -13.19 -17.60
N GLN A 70 -6.05 -12.25 -17.71
CA GLN A 70 -5.03 -12.25 -18.76
C GLN A 70 -3.77 -13.05 -18.38
N GLY A 71 -3.71 -13.62 -17.16
CA GLY A 71 -2.58 -14.40 -16.66
C GLY A 71 -1.74 -13.70 -15.61
N GLY A 72 -2.15 -12.50 -15.17
CA GLY A 72 -1.43 -11.71 -14.18
C GLY A 72 -0.16 -11.05 -14.73
N ALA A 73 0.91 -11.04 -13.96
CA ALA A 73 2.23 -10.51 -14.34
C ALA A 73 3.35 -11.29 -13.65
N SER A 74 4.33 -11.74 -14.41
CA SER A 74 5.52 -12.43 -13.95
C SER A 74 6.70 -11.49 -13.62
N ASN A 75 6.49 -10.18 -13.73
CA ASN A 75 7.47 -9.13 -13.39
C ASN A 75 6.81 -7.76 -13.36
N ASP A 76 7.53 -6.77 -12.78
CA ASP A 76 7.03 -5.40 -12.66
C ASP A 76 6.74 -4.73 -14.01
N ALA A 77 7.47 -5.07 -15.08
CA ALA A 77 7.25 -4.46 -16.39
C ALA A 77 5.89 -4.84 -16.97
N GLU A 78 5.47 -6.09 -16.82
CA GLU A 78 4.16 -6.57 -17.25
C GLU A 78 3.04 -5.96 -16.41
N LEU A 79 3.23 -5.82 -15.08
CA LEU A 79 2.31 -5.10 -14.21
C LEU A 79 2.17 -3.64 -14.64
N ILE A 80 3.29 -2.95 -14.91
CA ILE A 80 3.30 -1.56 -15.38
C ILE A 80 2.55 -1.44 -16.71
N ASP A 81 2.78 -2.34 -17.65
CA ASP A 81 2.11 -2.34 -18.96
C ASP A 81 0.59 -2.48 -18.79
N PHE A 82 0.13 -3.35 -17.88
CA PHE A 82 -1.29 -3.48 -17.55
C PHE A 82 -1.85 -2.18 -16.94
N VAL A 83 -1.20 -1.63 -15.92
CA VAL A 83 -1.63 -0.40 -15.23
C VAL A 83 -1.65 0.79 -16.19
N VAL A 84 -0.63 0.94 -17.05
CA VAL A 84 -0.58 1.98 -18.09
C VAL A 84 -1.73 1.82 -19.09
N GLY A 85 -2.00 0.61 -19.54
CA GLY A 85 -3.08 0.34 -20.48
C GLY A 85 -4.48 0.59 -19.89
N ARG A 86 -4.73 0.02 -18.72
CA ARG A 86 -6.06 -0.05 -18.09
C ARG A 86 -6.43 1.23 -17.33
N ILE A 87 -5.52 1.73 -16.48
CA ILE A 87 -5.78 2.86 -15.58
C ILE A 87 -5.28 4.16 -16.18
N MET A 88 -4.04 4.18 -16.64
CA MET A 88 -3.38 5.38 -17.13
C MET A 88 -3.76 5.73 -18.59
N LYS A 89 -4.52 4.84 -19.26
CA LYS A 89 -4.95 5.02 -20.65
C LYS A 89 -3.79 5.38 -21.60
N GLY A 90 -2.63 4.76 -21.38
CA GLY A 90 -1.43 4.93 -22.19
C GLY A 90 -0.50 6.08 -21.74
N LEU A 91 -0.76 6.73 -20.62
CA LEU A 91 0.20 7.69 -20.04
C LEU A 91 1.36 6.93 -19.39
N PRO A 92 2.63 7.23 -19.75
CA PRO A 92 3.77 6.48 -19.23
C PRO A 92 3.97 6.77 -17.73
N ILE A 93 4.32 5.72 -16.98
CA ILE A 93 4.80 5.81 -15.60
C ILE A 93 6.22 5.22 -15.54
N THR A 94 7.00 5.69 -14.56
CA THR A 94 8.28 5.08 -14.20
C THR A 94 8.13 4.60 -12.76
N ILE A 95 8.48 3.35 -12.49
CA ILE A 95 8.51 2.79 -11.14
C ILE A 95 9.99 2.49 -10.84
N GLU A 96 10.48 3.02 -9.72
CA GLU A 96 11.81 2.76 -9.20
C GLU A 96 11.65 2.24 -7.76
N LEU A 97 12.30 1.11 -7.44
CA LEU A 97 12.22 0.50 -6.13
C LEU A 97 13.62 0.45 -5.51
N PRO A 98 13.87 1.22 -4.42
CA PRO A 98 15.13 1.20 -3.68
C PRO A 98 15.16 0.15 -2.57
N ASP A 99 16.30 0.01 -1.89
CA ASP A 99 16.50 -0.84 -0.73
C ASP A 99 15.58 -0.43 0.43
N LEU A 100 14.83 -1.39 0.98
CA LEU A 100 13.86 -1.20 2.05
C LEU A 100 14.37 -1.78 3.37
N ALA A 101 14.02 -1.14 4.49
CA ALA A 101 14.03 -1.77 5.81
C ALA A 101 12.64 -1.60 6.44
N CYS A 102 12.25 -2.52 7.30
CA CYS A 102 10.89 -2.56 7.81
C CYS A 102 10.78 -3.25 9.17
N SER A 103 9.69 -2.99 9.89
CA SER A 103 9.29 -3.75 11.07
C SER A 103 7.77 -3.84 11.12
N THR A 104 7.25 -4.98 11.57
CA THR A 104 5.84 -5.20 11.83
C THR A 104 5.65 -6.01 13.10
N PHE A 105 4.47 -5.92 13.72
CA PHE A 105 4.01 -6.80 14.77
C PHE A 105 2.48 -6.80 14.88
N ASN A 106 1.90 -7.84 15.49
CA ASN A 106 0.52 -7.84 15.93
C ASN A 106 0.45 -7.93 17.46
N ALA A 107 -0.59 -7.36 18.03
CA ALA A 107 -0.87 -7.36 19.47
C ALA A 107 -2.38 -7.20 19.72
N THR A 108 -2.80 -7.16 20.99
CA THR A 108 -4.18 -6.92 21.39
C THR A 108 -4.23 -5.73 22.34
N THR A 109 -5.24 -4.86 22.22
CA THR A 109 -5.43 -3.75 23.17
C THR A 109 -5.92 -4.25 24.55
N PRO A 110 -5.82 -3.44 25.60
CA PRO A 110 -6.43 -3.78 26.89
C PRO A 110 -7.95 -3.97 26.83
N GLU A 111 -8.62 -3.41 25.84
CA GLU A 111 -10.06 -3.52 25.54
C GLU A 111 -10.39 -4.83 24.82
N GLY A 112 -9.42 -5.44 24.19
CA GLY A 112 -9.52 -6.72 23.48
C GLY A 112 -9.45 -6.61 21.96
N ASP A 113 -9.25 -5.40 21.41
CA ASP A 113 -9.18 -5.19 19.97
C ASP A 113 -7.83 -5.68 19.42
N ALA A 114 -7.84 -6.31 18.26
CA ALA A 114 -6.63 -6.68 17.55
C ALA A 114 -5.98 -5.44 16.90
N ILE A 115 -4.66 -5.31 17.03
CA ILE A 115 -3.89 -4.22 16.43
C ILE A 115 -2.70 -4.75 15.62
N PHE A 116 -2.34 -4.00 14.58
CA PHE A 116 -1.21 -4.27 13.71
C PHE A 116 -0.31 -3.04 13.62
N GLY A 117 0.97 -3.19 13.98
CA GLY A 117 1.97 -2.13 13.97
C GLY A 117 2.95 -2.27 12.79
N ARG A 118 3.35 -1.14 12.19
CA ARG A 118 4.21 -1.10 10.99
C ARG A 118 5.15 0.09 10.99
N ASN A 119 6.47 -0.14 10.83
CA ASN A 119 7.46 0.86 10.39
C ASN A 119 7.90 0.59 8.95
N PHE A 120 7.91 1.62 8.15
CA PHE A 120 8.48 1.61 6.79
C PHE A 120 9.72 2.52 6.77
N ASP A 121 10.88 1.91 6.59
CA ASP A 121 12.17 2.60 6.61
C ASP A 121 12.75 2.64 5.19
N LEU A 122 13.07 3.84 4.71
CA LEU A 122 13.55 4.07 3.36
C LEU A 122 14.32 5.39 3.26
N GLU A 123 14.89 5.66 2.11
CA GLU A 123 15.23 7.01 1.70
C GLU A 123 13.98 7.90 1.63
N TYR A 124 14.20 9.24 1.74
CA TYR A 124 13.08 10.20 1.72
C TYR A 124 12.10 9.92 0.59
N SER A 125 10.85 9.77 0.95
CA SER A 125 9.75 9.59 0.03
C SER A 125 8.45 10.13 0.57
N PRO A 126 7.65 10.87 -0.23
CA PRO A 126 6.30 11.24 0.17
C PRO A 126 5.42 9.99 0.25
N GLY A 127 4.57 9.94 1.29
CA GLY A 127 3.59 8.88 1.48
C GLY A 127 2.22 9.24 0.91
N MET A 128 1.43 8.23 0.57
CA MET A 128 0.01 8.41 0.24
C MET A 128 -0.82 7.33 0.91
N LEU A 129 -1.81 7.74 1.68
CA LEU A 129 -2.87 6.87 2.16
C LEU A 129 -3.95 6.78 1.07
N VAL A 130 -4.09 5.61 0.49
CA VAL A 130 -5.05 5.32 -0.56
C VAL A 130 -6.24 4.58 0.04
N ARG A 131 -7.41 5.20 -0.04
CA ARG A 131 -8.69 4.53 0.23
C ARG A 131 -9.18 3.93 -1.07
N THR A 132 -9.46 2.64 -1.09
CA THR A 132 -10.10 1.95 -2.21
C THR A 132 -11.49 1.46 -1.81
N ASN A 133 -12.45 1.63 -2.72
CA ASN A 133 -13.80 1.07 -2.61
C ASN A 133 -14.07 0.29 -3.91
N PRO A 134 -13.56 -0.94 -4.05
CA PRO A 134 -13.79 -1.76 -5.24
C PRO A 134 -15.28 -2.11 -5.38
N THR A 135 -15.71 -2.36 -6.62
CA THR A 135 -17.12 -2.73 -6.89
C THR A 135 -17.46 -4.10 -6.30
N ASP A 136 -16.51 -5.02 -6.39
CA ASP A 136 -16.59 -6.38 -5.86
C ASP A 136 -15.35 -6.60 -4.97
N GLY A 137 -15.54 -6.61 -3.65
CA GLY A 137 -14.45 -6.74 -2.68
C GLY A 137 -14.59 -5.79 -1.49
N TYR A 138 -13.66 -5.89 -0.55
CA TYR A 138 -13.63 -5.09 0.65
C TYR A 138 -13.08 -3.69 0.40
N ALA A 139 -13.71 -2.67 1.00
CA ALA A 139 -13.09 -1.36 1.11
C ALA A 139 -11.83 -1.45 1.97
N SER A 140 -10.82 -0.65 1.65
CA SER A 140 -9.56 -0.68 2.40
C SER A 140 -8.86 0.68 2.44
N VAL A 141 -7.94 0.85 3.38
CA VAL A 141 -6.91 1.89 3.34
C VAL A 141 -5.54 1.22 3.25
N SER A 142 -4.66 1.80 2.45
CA SER A 142 -3.31 1.28 2.27
C SER A 142 -2.30 2.42 2.14
N MET A 143 -1.10 2.22 2.68
CA MET A 143 0.02 3.14 2.50
C MET A 143 0.79 2.80 1.23
N VAL A 144 1.08 3.83 0.47
CA VAL A 144 1.83 3.77 -0.79
C VAL A 144 3.01 4.73 -0.71
N ASN A 145 4.17 4.26 -1.12
CA ASN A 145 5.34 5.11 -1.32
C ASN A 145 5.26 5.79 -2.68
N LEU A 146 5.04 7.10 -2.69
CA LEU A 146 4.94 7.86 -3.93
C LEU A 146 6.28 7.94 -4.69
N GLY A 147 7.42 7.69 -4.03
CA GLY A 147 8.70 7.58 -4.70
C GLY A 147 8.68 6.50 -5.79
N PHE A 148 7.98 5.40 -5.57
CA PHE A 148 7.81 4.33 -6.57
C PHE A 148 7.01 4.77 -7.79
N LEU A 149 6.21 5.83 -7.67
CA LEU A 149 5.46 6.44 -8.77
C LEU A 149 6.18 7.66 -9.37
N GLY A 150 7.48 7.82 -9.05
CA GLY A 150 8.34 8.88 -9.59
C GLY A 150 8.13 10.25 -8.96
N TYR A 151 7.68 10.29 -7.70
CA TYR A 151 7.64 11.50 -6.87
C TYR A 151 8.86 11.58 -5.94
N GLY A 152 9.12 12.75 -5.37
CA GLY A 152 10.23 13.01 -4.46
C GLY A 152 10.26 14.47 -4.07
N GLU A 153 11.34 14.95 -3.46
CA GLU A 153 11.46 16.33 -2.95
C GLU A 153 11.09 17.43 -3.97
N GLN A 154 11.42 17.20 -5.25
CA GLN A 154 11.25 18.18 -6.33
C GLN A 154 9.98 17.98 -7.16
N LYS A 155 9.24 16.89 -6.95
CA LYS A 155 8.04 16.54 -7.70
C LYS A 155 7.00 15.94 -6.76
N LEU A 156 5.95 16.68 -6.48
CA LEU A 156 4.84 16.31 -5.62
C LEU A 156 3.52 16.36 -6.39
N PRO A 157 2.48 15.62 -5.98
CA PRO A 157 1.16 15.65 -6.61
C PRO A 157 0.36 16.89 -6.17
N GLU A 158 0.77 18.10 -6.64
CA GLU A 158 0.21 19.37 -6.21
C GLU A 158 -0.92 19.89 -7.11
N ASP A 159 -1.04 19.39 -8.34
CA ASP A 159 -2.08 19.74 -9.30
C ASP A 159 -2.52 18.52 -10.11
N LEU A 160 -3.60 18.65 -10.90
CA LEU A 160 -4.17 17.55 -11.67
C LEU A 160 -3.19 16.89 -12.63
N VAL A 161 -2.24 17.64 -13.20
CA VAL A 161 -1.27 17.09 -14.17
C VAL A 161 -0.15 16.37 -13.46
N SER A 162 0.41 16.99 -12.42
CA SER A 162 1.45 16.38 -11.59
C SER A 162 0.92 15.15 -10.83
N SER A 163 -0.39 15.06 -10.56
CA SER A 163 -1.01 13.94 -9.85
C SER A 163 -1.38 12.74 -10.74
N LEU A 164 -1.26 12.82 -12.07
CA LEU A 164 -1.75 11.76 -12.96
C LEU A 164 -1.19 10.37 -12.63
N THR A 165 0.09 10.27 -12.27
CA THR A 165 0.71 8.97 -11.96
C THR A 165 0.20 8.35 -10.65
N THR A 166 -0.44 9.11 -9.76
CA THR A 166 -1.07 8.56 -8.54
C THR A 166 -2.27 7.66 -8.84
N LEU A 167 -2.86 7.73 -10.04
CA LEU A 167 -3.90 6.78 -10.45
C LEU A 167 -3.43 5.32 -10.41
N ALA A 168 -2.13 5.06 -10.47
CA ALA A 168 -1.53 3.74 -10.32
C ALA A 168 -1.41 3.28 -8.84
N ALA A 169 -1.63 4.16 -7.88
CA ALA A 169 -1.40 3.87 -6.46
C ALA A 169 -2.17 2.65 -5.91
N PRO A 170 -3.40 2.30 -6.36
CA PRO A 170 -4.06 1.07 -5.93
C PRO A 170 -3.25 -0.21 -6.19
N TYR A 171 -2.32 -0.19 -7.17
CA TYR A 171 -1.45 -1.30 -7.50
C TYR A 171 -0.08 -1.29 -6.81
N ALA A 172 0.15 -0.35 -5.89
CA ALA A 172 1.42 -0.20 -5.19
C ALA A 172 1.28 -0.14 -3.65
N PRO A 173 0.36 -0.88 -3.01
CA PRO A 173 0.26 -0.91 -1.56
C PRO A 173 1.47 -1.59 -0.94
N LEU A 174 1.90 -1.12 0.24
CA LEU A 174 3.00 -1.70 1.02
C LEU A 174 2.53 -2.22 2.38
N ASP A 175 1.47 -1.65 2.90
CA ASP A 175 0.72 -2.09 4.06
C ASP A 175 -0.71 -1.53 4.00
N GLY A 176 -1.58 -2.05 4.84
CA GLY A 176 -2.95 -1.55 4.92
C GLY A 176 -3.88 -2.46 5.72
N VAL A 177 -5.13 -2.02 5.84
CA VAL A 177 -6.22 -2.76 6.48
C VAL A 177 -7.49 -2.62 5.64
N ASN A 178 -8.30 -3.68 5.58
CA ASN A 178 -9.59 -3.68 4.92
C ASN A 178 -10.77 -3.62 5.92
N GLU A 179 -11.98 -3.42 5.40
CA GLU A 179 -13.20 -3.29 6.21
C GLU A 179 -13.62 -4.59 6.92
N ALA A 180 -13.02 -5.74 6.59
CA ALA A 180 -13.20 -6.98 7.32
C ALA A 180 -12.22 -7.13 8.50
N GLY A 181 -11.29 -6.16 8.68
CA GLY A 181 -10.27 -6.17 9.72
C GLY A 181 -9.04 -7.00 9.38
N LEU A 182 -8.80 -7.34 8.12
CA LEU A 182 -7.54 -7.95 7.69
C LEU A 182 -6.50 -6.87 7.44
N ALA A 183 -5.37 -6.96 8.12
CA ALA A 183 -4.18 -6.13 7.89
C ALA A 183 -3.04 -6.94 7.28
N VAL A 184 -2.23 -6.28 6.45
CA VAL A 184 -1.02 -6.86 5.86
C VAL A 184 0.07 -5.81 5.79
N GLY A 185 1.32 -6.23 6.01
CA GLY A 185 2.52 -5.44 5.79
C GLY A 185 3.59 -6.28 5.11
N VAL A 186 4.28 -5.70 4.12
CA VAL A 186 5.38 -6.36 3.40
C VAL A 186 6.73 -5.89 3.93
N LEU A 187 7.68 -6.80 4.02
CA LEU A 187 9.04 -6.52 4.46
C LEU A 187 10.04 -7.15 3.48
N LEU A 188 11.09 -6.39 3.15
CA LEU A 188 12.17 -6.85 2.28
C LEU A 188 13.04 -7.89 2.98
N ILE A 189 13.44 -8.91 2.26
CA ILE A 189 14.53 -9.83 2.58
C ILE A 189 15.62 -9.64 1.53
N ASP A 190 16.83 -9.31 1.97
CA ASP A 190 17.97 -9.08 1.07
C ASP A 190 18.55 -10.41 0.57
N THR A 191 17.85 -11.02 -0.38
CA THR A 191 18.22 -12.26 -1.04
C THR A 191 17.64 -12.30 -2.46
N ASP A 192 17.93 -13.35 -3.22
CA ASP A 192 17.40 -13.55 -4.57
C ASP A 192 15.86 -13.50 -4.57
N PRO A 193 15.25 -12.89 -5.59
CA PRO A 193 13.79 -12.75 -5.68
C PRO A 193 13.10 -14.10 -5.78
N THR A 194 11.88 -14.18 -5.23
CA THR A 194 10.97 -15.31 -5.48
C THR A 194 10.50 -15.25 -6.94
N ASP A 195 10.59 -16.36 -7.64
CA ASP A 195 10.21 -16.50 -9.06
C ASP A 195 9.60 -17.89 -9.31
N GLN A 196 8.40 -18.12 -8.76
CA GLN A 196 7.69 -19.39 -8.87
C GLN A 196 7.33 -19.68 -10.34
N GLN A 197 7.51 -20.94 -10.76
CA GLN A 197 7.33 -21.37 -12.14
C GLN A 197 6.42 -22.62 -12.16
N THR A 198 5.12 -22.40 -11.90
CA THR A 198 4.11 -23.45 -11.98
C THR A 198 3.07 -23.14 -13.08
N ASP A 199 1.95 -23.85 -13.10
CA ASP A 199 0.86 -23.61 -14.05
C ASP A 199 -0.21 -22.64 -13.49
N LYS A 200 0.09 -21.90 -12.40
CA LYS A 200 -0.83 -20.94 -11.77
C LYS A 200 -0.72 -19.57 -12.44
N VAL A 201 -1.66 -18.69 -12.11
CA VAL A 201 -1.64 -17.28 -12.53
C VAL A 201 -0.56 -16.54 -11.76
N ASP A 202 0.20 -15.70 -12.47
CA ASP A 202 1.32 -14.93 -11.94
C ASP A 202 0.83 -13.69 -11.17
N ILE A 203 1.41 -13.44 -10.01
CA ILE A 203 1.19 -12.21 -9.23
C ILE A 203 2.51 -11.62 -8.76
N THR A 204 2.55 -10.31 -8.59
CA THR A 204 3.69 -9.61 -8.01
C THR A 204 3.46 -9.31 -6.52
N THR A 205 4.51 -8.90 -5.81
CA THR A 205 4.43 -8.57 -4.37
C THR A 205 3.31 -7.56 -4.07
N THR A 206 3.20 -6.48 -4.83
CA THR A 206 2.20 -5.43 -4.58
C THR A 206 0.79 -5.84 -5.00
N THR A 207 0.66 -6.64 -6.05
CA THR A 207 -0.65 -7.20 -6.44
C THR A 207 -1.15 -8.22 -5.44
N ALA A 208 -0.27 -9.01 -4.81
CA ALA A 208 -0.65 -9.91 -3.72
C ALA A 208 -1.25 -9.14 -2.53
N ILE A 209 -0.64 -8.01 -2.11
CA ILE A 209 -1.19 -7.16 -1.05
C ILE A 209 -2.56 -6.62 -1.46
N ARG A 210 -2.69 -6.12 -2.70
CA ARG A 210 -3.97 -5.61 -3.19
C ARG A 210 -5.06 -6.68 -3.17
N MET A 211 -4.74 -7.89 -3.62
CA MET A 211 -5.68 -9.02 -3.64
C MET A 211 -6.08 -9.47 -2.23
N MET A 212 -5.15 -9.50 -1.27
CA MET A 212 -5.48 -9.77 0.13
C MET A 212 -6.42 -8.73 0.70
N LEU A 213 -6.15 -7.44 0.49
CA LEU A 213 -6.99 -6.35 0.98
C LEU A 213 -8.38 -6.33 0.32
N ASP A 214 -8.49 -6.72 -0.95
CA ASP A 214 -9.77 -6.74 -1.66
C ASP A 214 -10.61 -7.97 -1.36
N GLY A 215 -9.99 -9.13 -1.16
CA GLY A 215 -10.70 -10.40 -1.22
C GLY A 215 -10.66 -11.26 0.06
N CYS A 216 -9.83 -10.95 1.05
CA CYS A 216 -9.66 -11.79 2.22
C CYS A 216 -10.16 -11.10 3.50
N ALA A 217 -10.92 -11.83 4.32
CA ALA A 217 -11.37 -11.36 5.63
C ALA A 217 -10.51 -11.90 6.77
N THR A 218 -9.82 -13.02 6.56
CA THR A 218 -9.06 -13.73 7.59
C THR A 218 -7.65 -14.07 7.13
N VAL A 219 -6.77 -14.30 8.10
CA VAL A 219 -5.40 -14.77 7.85
C VAL A 219 -5.40 -16.08 7.07
N ASP A 220 -6.31 -17.00 7.38
CA ASP A 220 -6.39 -18.28 6.66
C ASP A 220 -6.80 -18.11 5.19
N GLU A 221 -7.73 -17.20 4.88
CA GLU A 221 -8.10 -16.87 3.50
C GLU A 221 -6.92 -16.24 2.74
N ALA A 222 -6.18 -15.32 3.37
CA ALA A 222 -5.00 -14.69 2.76
C ALA A 222 -3.88 -15.71 2.47
N VAL A 223 -3.58 -16.60 3.42
CA VAL A 223 -2.60 -17.67 3.23
C VAL A 223 -3.03 -18.64 2.12
N ALA A 224 -4.31 -19.04 2.10
CA ALA A 224 -4.85 -19.91 1.06
C ALA A 224 -4.75 -19.24 -0.33
N MET A 225 -5.13 -17.95 -0.42
CA MET A 225 -5.03 -17.17 -1.66
C MET A 225 -3.60 -17.12 -2.17
N LEU A 226 -2.60 -16.80 -1.33
CA LEU A 226 -1.19 -16.79 -1.75
C LEU A 226 -0.72 -18.15 -2.30
N GLY A 227 -1.27 -19.25 -1.76
CA GLY A 227 -1.01 -20.60 -2.26
C GLY A 227 -1.65 -20.94 -3.61
N GLU A 228 -2.58 -20.13 -4.13
CA GLU A 228 -3.28 -20.35 -5.41
C GLU A 228 -2.59 -19.69 -6.62
N TYR A 229 -1.59 -18.83 -6.39
CA TYR A 229 -0.90 -18.04 -7.41
C TYR A 229 0.59 -18.33 -7.42
N ASP A 230 1.26 -17.99 -8.51
CA ASP A 230 2.72 -17.96 -8.61
C ASP A 230 3.24 -16.56 -8.26
N MET A 231 4.08 -16.48 -7.23
CA MET A 231 4.70 -15.25 -6.76
C MET A 231 5.93 -14.91 -7.59
N HIS A 232 5.95 -13.69 -8.14
CA HIS A 232 7.10 -13.07 -8.78
C HIS A 232 7.42 -11.77 -8.04
N SER A 233 8.46 -11.81 -7.23
CA SER A 233 8.78 -10.70 -6.34
C SER A 233 9.12 -9.41 -7.09
N SER A 234 8.51 -8.31 -6.66
CA SER A 234 8.76 -6.97 -7.21
C SER A 234 10.18 -6.49 -6.95
N ALA A 235 10.67 -5.54 -7.76
CA ALA A 235 11.97 -4.89 -7.58
C ALA A 235 13.19 -5.82 -7.57
N ASN A 236 13.06 -7.02 -8.12
CA ASN A 236 14.12 -8.02 -8.12
C ASN A 236 14.68 -8.32 -6.71
N SER A 237 13.82 -8.33 -5.70
CA SER A 237 14.13 -8.58 -4.30
C SER A 237 13.17 -9.61 -3.70
N CYS A 238 13.56 -10.30 -2.64
CA CYS A 238 12.67 -11.20 -1.92
C CYS A 238 11.86 -10.43 -0.86
N TYR A 239 10.69 -10.93 -0.53
CA TYR A 239 9.82 -10.33 0.49
C TYR A 239 9.13 -11.40 1.32
N HIS A 240 8.78 -11.03 2.54
CA HIS A 240 7.80 -11.75 3.33
C HIS A 240 6.65 -10.82 3.76
N PHE A 241 5.53 -11.42 4.13
CA PHE A 241 4.34 -10.70 4.58
C PHE A 241 4.06 -11.04 6.04
N GLN A 242 3.76 -10.04 6.86
CA GLN A 242 3.02 -10.29 8.09
C GLN A 242 1.57 -9.91 7.86
N ILE A 243 0.67 -10.82 8.24
CA ILE A 243 -0.78 -10.69 8.07
C ILE A 243 -1.40 -10.89 9.46
N ALA A 244 -2.41 -10.09 9.79
CA ALA A 244 -3.20 -10.22 11.00
C ALA A 244 -4.67 -9.92 10.71
N ASP A 245 -5.59 -10.46 11.52
CA ASP A 245 -7.02 -10.19 11.38
C ASP A 245 -7.69 -9.82 12.72
N ALA A 246 -8.92 -9.33 12.66
CA ALA A 246 -9.69 -8.90 13.82
C ALA A 246 -10.01 -10.03 14.82
N SER A 247 -9.80 -11.31 14.48
CA SER A 247 -9.90 -12.40 15.45
C SER A 247 -8.69 -12.49 16.38
N GLY A 248 -7.61 -11.74 16.08
CA GLY A 248 -6.32 -11.80 16.74
C GLY A 248 -5.35 -12.82 16.13
N ASP A 249 -5.78 -13.56 15.09
CA ASP A 249 -4.90 -14.46 14.36
C ASP A 249 -3.85 -13.67 13.57
N SER A 250 -2.67 -14.29 13.41
CA SER A 250 -1.60 -13.74 12.56
C SER A 250 -0.81 -14.84 11.86
N ALA A 251 -0.12 -14.46 10.78
CA ALA A 251 0.84 -15.31 10.10
C ALA A 251 1.99 -14.46 9.53
N ILE A 252 3.18 -15.06 9.50
CA ILE A 252 4.28 -14.57 8.67
C ILE A 252 4.42 -15.54 7.51
N VAL A 253 4.32 -15.01 6.30
CA VAL A 253 4.37 -15.79 5.06
C VAL A 253 5.67 -15.46 4.35
N GLU A 254 6.53 -16.45 4.20
CA GLU A 254 7.86 -16.38 3.61
C GLU A 254 7.96 -17.26 2.36
N TYR A 255 8.88 -16.92 1.50
CA TYR A 255 9.26 -17.75 0.37
C TYR A 255 10.72 -18.18 0.55
N ILE A 256 10.95 -19.47 0.73
CA ILE A 256 12.28 -20.06 0.88
C ILE A 256 12.71 -20.63 -0.48
N GLY A 257 13.51 -19.86 -1.23
CA GLY A 257 13.58 -20.04 -2.67
C GLY A 257 12.19 -19.77 -3.26
N ASP A 258 11.62 -20.77 -3.93
CA ASP A 258 10.28 -20.65 -4.52
C ASP A 258 9.19 -21.40 -3.73
N GLU A 259 9.50 -21.88 -2.51
CA GLU A 259 8.55 -22.62 -1.66
C GLU A 259 7.92 -21.67 -0.62
N LEU A 260 6.59 -21.67 -0.57
CA LEU A 260 5.82 -20.92 0.42
C LEU A 260 5.96 -21.57 1.80
N SER A 261 6.38 -20.79 2.79
CA SER A 261 6.47 -21.15 4.21
C SER A 261 5.54 -20.24 5.03
N VAL A 262 4.81 -20.81 5.97
CA VAL A 262 3.87 -20.07 6.83
C VAL A 262 4.20 -20.32 8.28
N LEU A 263 4.46 -19.26 9.02
CA LEU A 263 4.72 -19.29 10.45
C LEU A 263 3.54 -18.70 11.22
N ARG A 264 3.07 -19.42 12.22
CA ARG A 264 2.01 -18.97 13.14
C ARG A 264 2.60 -18.58 14.50
N PRO A 265 1.88 -17.82 15.34
CA PRO A 265 2.30 -17.57 16.71
C PRO A 265 2.62 -18.89 17.44
N GLY A 266 3.80 -18.91 18.10
CA GLY A 266 4.25 -20.11 18.82
C GLY A 266 5.05 -21.11 18.00
N ASP A 267 5.13 -20.99 16.70
CA ASP A 267 5.99 -21.86 15.87
C ASP A 267 7.47 -21.64 16.17
N GLU A 268 8.28 -22.67 15.87
CA GLU A 268 9.74 -22.57 15.93
C GLU A 268 10.23 -21.61 14.81
N THR A 269 11.11 -20.72 15.19
CA THR A 269 11.74 -19.76 14.27
C THR A 269 13.26 -19.83 14.36
N THR A 270 13.97 -19.12 13.47
CA THR A 270 15.43 -18.91 13.55
C THR A 270 15.86 -18.24 14.87
N MET A 271 14.91 -17.52 15.54
CA MET A 271 15.15 -16.85 16.83
C MET A 271 14.68 -17.66 18.04
N GLY A 272 14.20 -18.88 17.83
CA GLY A 272 13.67 -19.77 18.87
C GLY A 272 12.16 -19.94 18.80
N THR A 273 11.59 -20.49 19.86
CA THR A 273 10.15 -20.80 19.97
C THR A 273 9.50 -19.86 21.00
N SER A 274 8.37 -19.30 20.62
CA SER A 274 7.51 -18.49 21.53
C SER A 274 6.24 -19.27 21.87
N GLU A 275 6.38 -20.50 22.39
CA GLU A 275 5.27 -21.41 22.63
C GLU A 275 4.16 -20.78 23.48
N GLY A 276 2.93 -20.82 23.01
CA GLY A 276 1.75 -20.32 23.71
C GLY A 276 1.53 -18.81 23.59
N THR A 277 2.27 -18.10 22.71
CA THR A 277 2.00 -16.69 22.40
C THR A 277 0.91 -16.55 21.35
N ALA A 278 0.24 -15.37 21.34
CA ALA A 278 -0.74 -14.98 20.32
C ALA A 278 -0.25 -13.78 19.49
N TYR A 279 1.05 -13.47 19.55
CA TYR A 279 1.66 -12.34 18.88
C TYR A 279 2.90 -12.78 18.10
N GLN A 280 3.21 -12.02 17.07
CA GLN A 280 4.40 -12.17 16.24
C GLN A 280 4.99 -10.80 15.91
N ALA A 281 6.27 -10.77 15.58
CA ALA A 281 6.92 -9.63 14.96
C ALA A 281 7.74 -10.10 13.76
N ALA A 282 7.96 -9.22 12.80
CA ALA A 282 8.85 -9.47 11.67
C ALA A 282 9.71 -8.24 11.37
N THR A 283 10.91 -8.48 10.88
CA THR A 283 11.80 -7.46 10.34
C THR A 283 12.39 -7.94 9.02
N ASN A 284 13.63 -7.65 8.67
CA ASN A 284 14.17 -7.92 7.35
C ASN A 284 15.05 -9.19 7.28
N PHE A 285 14.66 -10.26 7.97
CA PHE A 285 15.33 -11.58 7.90
C PHE A 285 14.30 -12.72 7.97
N LEU A 286 14.68 -13.89 7.48
CA LEU A 286 13.81 -15.05 7.47
C LEU A 286 13.66 -15.64 8.88
N LEU A 287 12.41 -15.88 9.27
CA LEU A 287 12.04 -16.51 10.54
C LEU A 287 11.86 -18.02 10.41
N THR A 288 11.54 -18.53 9.23
CA THR A 288 11.50 -19.99 8.97
C THR A 288 12.84 -20.62 9.36
N PRO A 289 12.85 -21.70 10.18
CA PRO A 289 14.08 -22.34 10.62
C PRO A 289 15.02 -22.70 9.46
N GLY A 290 16.27 -22.25 9.55
CA GLY A 290 17.28 -22.42 8.53
C GLY A 290 18.60 -21.75 8.94
N ASP A 291 19.62 -21.88 8.09
CA ASP A 291 20.93 -21.22 8.27
C ASP A 291 21.11 -20.25 7.10
N TYR A 292 20.89 -18.96 7.39
CA TYR A 292 20.88 -17.87 6.41
C TYR A 292 22.02 -16.90 6.74
N ASP A 293 22.81 -16.52 5.72
CA ASP A 293 23.91 -15.55 5.80
C ASP A 293 23.52 -14.15 5.27
N PHE A 294 22.22 -13.91 5.09
CA PHE A 294 21.63 -12.68 4.62
C PHE A 294 20.48 -12.22 5.53
N GLY A 295 19.94 -11.02 5.27
CA GLY A 295 18.90 -10.40 6.07
C GLY A 295 19.45 -9.61 7.25
N GLY A 296 18.60 -8.81 7.88
CA GLY A 296 18.99 -7.92 8.97
C GLY A 296 17.81 -7.48 9.84
N GLY A 297 18.11 -6.79 10.94
CA GLY A 297 17.08 -6.28 11.85
C GLY A 297 16.72 -7.22 12.98
N GLN A 298 17.55 -8.23 13.25
CA GLN A 298 17.40 -9.10 14.42
C GLN A 298 17.37 -8.29 15.73
N ASP A 299 18.16 -7.22 15.80
CA ASP A 299 18.16 -6.25 16.91
C ASP A 299 16.78 -5.60 17.13
N ARG A 300 16.09 -5.20 16.07
CA ARG A 300 14.74 -4.63 16.13
C ARG A 300 13.69 -5.70 16.48
N TYR A 301 13.84 -6.88 15.92
CA TYR A 301 12.99 -8.04 16.23
C TYR A 301 13.06 -8.36 17.74
N GLU A 302 14.27 -8.47 18.32
CA GLU A 302 14.47 -8.74 19.75
C GLU A 302 13.83 -7.67 20.64
N VAL A 303 13.90 -6.39 20.26
CA VAL A 303 13.25 -5.29 20.99
C VAL A 303 11.73 -5.42 20.96
N LEU A 304 11.14 -5.67 19.76
CA LEU A 304 9.69 -5.85 19.61
C LEU A 304 9.19 -7.06 20.38
N MET A 305 9.83 -8.23 20.18
CA MET A 305 9.42 -9.46 20.87
C MET A 305 9.58 -9.34 22.38
N GLY A 306 10.66 -8.69 22.86
CA GLY A 306 10.85 -8.45 24.29
C GLY A 306 9.77 -7.54 24.89
N ALA A 307 9.30 -6.53 24.18
CA ALA A 307 8.19 -5.68 24.60
C ALA A 307 6.84 -6.43 24.61
N LEU A 308 6.59 -7.23 23.56
CA LEU A 308 5.40 -8.09 23.47
C LEU A 308 5.39 -9.16 24.57
N GLU A 309 6.51 -9.79 24.85
CA GLU A 309 6.65 -10.76 25.95
C GLU A 309 6.38 -10.10 27.32
N ALA A 310 6.98 -8.92 27.56
CA ALA A 310 6.81 -8.18 28.81
C ALA A 310 5.35 -7.77 29.08
N SER A 311 4.59 -7.49 28.03
CA SER A 311 3.17 -7.13 28.06
C SER A 311 2.22 -8.32 27.85
N ASN A 312 2.75 -9.53 27.63
CA ASN A 312 1.98 -10.69 27.20
C ASN A 312 1.10 -10.40 25.97
N GLY A 313 1.63 -9.61 25.00
CA GLY A 313 0.94 -9.21 23.79
C GLY A 313 -0.19 -8.20 23.97
N VAL A 314 -0.36 -7.62 25.19
CA VAL A 314 -1.42 -6.63 25.45
C VAL A 314 -0.80 -5.23 25.51
N VAL A 315 -1.13 -4.40 24.51
CA VAL A 315 -0.50 -3.08 24.31
C VAL A 315 -1.58 -2.11 23.82
N SER A 316 -1.68 -0.91 24.42
CA SER A 316 -2.55 0.15 23.89
C SER A 316 -2.04 0.65 22.53
N GLU A 317 -2.89 1.32 21.74
CA GLU A 317 -2.47 1.92 20.46
C GLU A 317 -1.31 2.91 20.65
N GLU A 318 -1.34 3.74 21.72
CA GLU A 318 -0.22 4.63 22.08
C GLU A 318 1.04 3.82 22.40
N GLY A 319 0.92 2.75 23.20
CA GLY A 319 2.03 1.84 23.51
C GLY A 319 2.58 1.11 22.27
N ALA A 320 1.71 0.76 21.32
CA ALA A 320 2.10 0.20 20.04
C ALA A 320 2.92 1.20 19.20
N MET A 321 2.51 2.48 19.18
CA MET A 321 3.28 3.55 18.54
C MET A 321 4.63 3.78 19.24
N ASP A 322 4.70 3.71 20.57
CA ASP A 322 5.95 3.77 21.35
C ASP A 322 6.89 2.59 21.02
N MET A 323 6.34 1.39 20.82
CA MET A 323 7.11 0.24 20.35
C MET A 323 7.69 0.48 18.96
N LEU A 324 6.90 1.01 18.02
CA LEU A 324 7.38 1.40 16.68
C LEU A 324 8.47 2.47 16.77
N GLN A 325 8.31 3.48 17.62
CA GLN A 325 9.34 4.48 17.89
C GLN A 325 10.65 3.84 18.36
N SER A 326 10.59 2.87 19.28
CA SER A 326 11.77 2.22 19.86
C SER A 326 12.64 1.47 18.84
N VAL A 327 12.04 1.06 17.71
CA VAL A 327 12.73 0.35 16.61
C VAL A 327 12.78 1.17 15.32
N SER A 328 12.39 2.43 15.37
CA SER A 328 12.46 3.34 14.22
C SER A 328 13.91 3.64 13.84
N ARG A 329 14.12 3.95 12.57
CA ARG A 329 15.42 4.39 12.07
C ARG A 329 15.50 5.91 12.19
N GLU A 330 16.46 6.37 13.02
CA GLU A 330 16.85 7.77 13.05
C GLU A 330 17.45 8.19 11.70
N VAL A 331 17.45 9.49 11.44
CA VAL A 331 18.04 10.08 10.23
C VAL A 331 19.48 9.64 10.05
N GLN A 332 19.76 8.90 9.01
CA GLN A 332 21.11 8.47 8.62
C GLN A 332 21.44 9.05 7.25
N VAL A 333 22.54 9.80 7.18
CA VAL A 333 23.06 10.29 5.89
C VAL A 333 24.07 9.26 5.39
N ARG A 334 23.78 8.66 4.24
CA ARG A 334 24.66 7.69 3.56
C ARG A 334 25.82 8.39 2.85
N ASP A 335 26.81 7.62 2.43
CA ASP A 335 28.03 8.14 1.77
C ASP A 335 27.72 8.86 0.44
N ASP A 336 26.65 8.51 -0.25
CA ASP A 336 26.16 9.16 -1.46
C ASP A 336 25.33 10.44 -1.20
N GLY A 337 25.09 10.76 0.07
CA GLY A 337 24.32 11.92 0.51
C GLY A 337 22.81 11.66 0.62
N SER A 338 22.33 10.46 0.32
CA SER A 338 20.92 10.10 0.54
C SER A 338 20.62 10.02 2.04
N VAL A 339 19.36 10.30 2.41
CA VAL A 339 18.87 10.30 3.79
C VAL A 339 17.96 9.09 3.98
N PHE A 340 18.37 8.16 4.81
CA PHE A 340 17.61 6.97 5.17
C PHE A 340 17.03 7.14 6.59
N GLN A 341 15.74 6.87 6.74
CA GLN A 341 15.03 6.95 8.03
C GLN A 341 13.68 6.24 7.96
N THR A 342 12.97 6.14 9.09
CA THR A 342 11.56 5.73 9.11
C THR A 342 10.72 6.79 8.39
N GLN A 343 10.09 6.41 7.27
CA GLN A 343 9.24 7.28 6.47
C GLN A 343 7.85 7.41 7.08
N TRP A 344 7.28 6.30 7.56
CA TRP A 344 6.06 6.29 8.36
C TRP A 344 6.04 5.16 9.37
N SER A 345 5.27 5.39 10.42
CA SER A 345 4.83 4.40 11.40
C SER A 345 3.32 4.38 11.42
N CYS A 346 2.71 3.20 11.29
CA CYS A 346 1.27 3.02 11.35
C CYS A 346 0.89 2.04 12.44
N VAL A 347 -0.16 2.37 13.19
CA VAL A 347 -0.89 1.43 14.05
C VAL A 347 -2.30 1.32 13.49
N TYR A 348 -2.69 0.12 13.09
CA TYR A 348 -4.02 -0.21 12.61
C TYR A 348 -4.79 -0.90 13.76
N ASN A 349 -5.97 -0.40 14.12
CA ASN A 349 -6.95 -1.11 14.95
C ASN A 349 -7.89 -1.87 14.02
N LEU A 350 -7.90 -3.20 14.13
CA LEU A 350 -8.55 -4.09 13.19
C LEU A 350 -10.04 -4.27 13.49
N ASP A 351 -10.47 -3.98 14.72
CA ASP A 351 -11.86 -4.01 15.17
C ASP A 351 -12.56 -2.67 14.94
N ASP A 352 -11.92 -1.56 15.35
CA ASP A 352 -12.44 -0.20 15.17
C ASP A 352 -12.25 0.32 13.74
N LEU A 353 -11.43 -0.36 12.93
CA LEU A 353 -11.10 -0.01 11.54
C LEU A 353 -10.52 1.40 11.42
N THR A 354 -9.55 1.71 12.28
CA THR A 354 -8.84 2.98 12.32
C THR A 354 -7.35 2.80 12.06
N ALA A 355 -6.70 3.86 11.62
CA ALA A 355 -5.24 3.91 11.49
C ALA A 355 -4.69 5.21 12.05
N SER A 356 -3.65 5.08 12.90
CA SER A 356 -2.85 6.19 13.43
C SER A 356 -1.51 6.21 12.71
N ILE A 357 -1.16 7.33 12.05
CA ILE A 357 0.00 7.43 11.17
C ILE A 357 0.92 8.56 11.63
N ILE A 358 2.20 8.25 11.86
CA ILE A 358 3.26 9.24 12.10
C ILE A 358 4.24 9.22 10.92
N MET A 359 4.49 10.40 10.34
CA MET A 359 5.39 10.56 9.20
C MET A 359 6.78 11.02 9.64
N GLY A 360 7.83 10.51 8.97
CA GLY A 360 9.21 11.00 9.10
C GLY A 360 9.82 10.89 10.49
N GLY A 361 9.34 9.97 11.33
CA GLY A 361 9.84 9.77 12.70
C GLY A 361 9.51 10.90 13.67
N LYS A 362 8.48 11.71 13.39
CA LYS A 362 8.08 12.87 14.22
C LYS A 362 7.13 12.47 15.35
N TYR A 363 7.55 11.57 16.22
CA TYR A 363 6.73 11.02 17.31
C TYR A 363 6.34 12.04 18.40
N ASP A 364 6.89 13.24 18.37
CA ASP A 364 6.51 14.36 19.24
C ASP A 364 5.34 15.21 18.67
N GLU A 365 4.92 14.94 17.42
CA GLU A 365 3.75 15.54 16.78
C GLU A 365 2.55 14.59 16.90
N PRO A 366 1.29 15.11 16.84
CA PRO A 366 0.09 14.25 16.82
C PRO A 366 0.08 13.35 15.59
N ALA A 367 -0.32 12.08 15.75
CA ALA A 367 -0.55 11.19 14.63
C ALA A 367 -1.70 11.70 13.74
N PHE A 368 -1.63 11.41 12.45
CA PHE A 368 -2.76 11.56 11.55
C PHE A 368 -3.70 10.37 11.74
N GLU A 369 -4.91 10.65 12.20
CA GLU A 369 -5.93 9.64 12.47
C GLU A 369 -6.90 9.52 11.29
N VAL A 370 -7.24 8.29 10.91
CA VAL A 370 -8.21 8.03 9.83
C VAL A 370 -9.03 6.78 10.14
N GLY A 371 -10.35 6.84 9.92
CA GLY A 371 -11.24 5.68 9.94
C GLY A 371 -11.54 5.17 8.53
N LEU A 372 -11.78 3.87 8.35
CA LEU A 372 -12.16 3.32 7.04
C LEU A 372 -13.53 3.83 6.58
N ALA A 373 -14.41 4.18 7.52
CA ALA A 373 -15.77 4.63 7.24
C ALA A 373 -15.91 6.14 6.94
N GLU A 374 -14.82 6.92 7.02
CA GLU A 374 -14.85 8.39 6.87
C GLU A 374 -14.55 8.91 5.46
#